data_7f451e5acf6f1699b70a11af8ab26c10
#
_entry.id   7f451e5acf6f1699b70a11af8ab26c10
#
_cell.length_a   1.000
_cell.length_b   1.000
_cell.length_c   1.000
_cell.angle_alpha   90.00
_cell.angle_beta   90.00
_cell.angle_gamma   90.00
#
_symmetry.space_group_name_H-M   'P 1'
#
loop_
_entity.id
_entity.type
_entity.pdbx_description
1 polymer ?
#
loop_
_entity_poly.entity_id
_entity_poly.type
_entity_poly.pdbx_seq_one_letter_code
_entity_poly.pdbx_strand_id
1 'polypeptide(L)'
;MVKSANRQDPTDVREALRSAGLQVTAQRLAVYQAVVNAPHGMADDVHQVVKNELGVISKQAVYDALNAMVLHGILRRIQPAGSAARYEHRLENHHHLACRQCESLIDIDCAIGEAPCLVAEQDHGFIIDEAEVTYWGICPNCQKASKTN
;
A
#
# COMPACT_ATOMS: atom_id res chain seq x y z
N MET A 1 7.03 -14.05 -18.71
CA MET A 1 6.62 -14.82 -17.52
C MET A 1 6.28 -13.81 -16.42
N VAL A 2 5.01 -13.58 -16.21
CA VAL A 2 4.54 -12.79 -15.07
C VAL A 2 4.80 -13.64 -13.83
N LYS A 3 5.76 -13.25 -13.01
CA LYS A 3 5.94 -13.88 -11.69
C LYS A 3 4.71 -13.55 -10.87
N SER A 4 3.95 -14.58 -10.57
CA SER A 4 2.84 -14.64 -9.65
C SER A 4 3.16 -13.84 -8.39
N ALA A 5 2.23 -12.96 -8.00
CA ALA A 5 2.26 -12.24 -6.75
C ALA A 5 2.58 -13.22 -5.61
N ASN A 6 3.66 -12.94 -4.90
CA ASN A 6 4.06 -13.69 -3.72
C ASN A 6 2.94 -13.52 -2.68
N ARG A 7 2.10 -14.54 -2.54
CA ARG A 7 1.22 -14.65 -1.37
C ARG A 7 2.16 -14.86 -0.20
N GLN A 8 2.41 -13.81 0.56
CA GLN A 8 3.10 -13.98 1.83
C GLN A 8 2.29 -14.95 2.69
N ASP A 9 2.95 -16.02 3.11
CA ASP A 9 2.37 -17.06 3.95
C ASP A 9 1.85 -16.42 5.25
N PRO A 10 0.65 -16.78 5.75
CA PRO A 10 0.16 -16.34 7.06
C PRO A 10 1.14 -16.57 8.22
N THR A 11 2.07 -17.49 8.05
CA THR A 11 3.17 -17.74 8.98
C THR A 11 4.14 -16.57 9.04
N ASP A 12 4.39 -15.92 7.91
CA ASP A 12 5.33 -14.80 7.76
C ASP A 12 4.85 -13.54 8.49
N VAL A 13 3.57 -13.19 8.36
CA VAL A 13 3.02 -12.01 9.05
C VAL A 13 2.98 -12.17 10.57
N ARG A 14 2.72 -13.38 11.06
CA ARG A 14 2.77 -13.67 12.51
C ARG A 14 4.18 -13.48 13.07
N GLU A 15 5.17 -13.94 12.33
CA GLU A 15 6.57 -13.78 12.70
C GLU A 15 7.02 -12.32 12.57
N ALA A 16 6.62 -11.62 11.51
CA ALA A 16 6.88 -10.19 11.35
C ALA A 16 6.31 -9.36 12.51
N LEU A 17 5.08 -9.63 12.93
CA LEU A 17 4.48 -8.98 14.09
C LEU A 17 5.28 -9.23 15.38
N ARG A 18 5.66 -10.50 15.65
CA ARG A 18 6.45 -10.84 16.84
C ARG A 18 7.82 -10.19 16.84
N SER A 19 8.51 -10.23 15.73
CA SER A 19 9.85 -9.62 15.56
C SER A 19 9.81 -8.11 15.72
N ALA A 20 8.71 -7.48 15.35
CA ALA A 20 8.45 -6.05 15.56
C ALA A 20 8.00 -5.70 17.00
N GLY A 21 7.88 -6.68 17.90
CA GLY A 21 7.37 -6.48 19.26
C GLY A 21 5.86 -6.23 19.33
N LEU A 22 5.14 -6.51 18.26
CA LEU A 22 3.68 -6.35 18.21
C LEU A 22 2.97 -7.65 18.60
N GLN A 23 1.91 -7.52 19.40
CA GLN A 23 1.07 -8.66 19.70
C GLN A 23 0.38 -9.20 18.44
N VAL A 24 0.37 -10.51 18.29
CA VAL A 24 -0.40 -11.20 17.23
C VAL A 24 -1.85 -11.30 17.67
N THR A 25 -2.70 -10.46 17.10
CA THR A 25 -4.14 -10.45 17.39
C THR A 25 -4.95 -10.77 16.13
N ALA A 26 -6.17 -11.29 16.32
CA ALA A 26 -7.08 -11.53 15.20
C ALA A 26 -7.35 -10.26 14.39
N GLN A 27 -7.45 -9.11 15.05
CA GLN A 27 -7.64 -7.82 14.38
C GLN A 27 -6.47 -7.46 13.48
N ARG A 28 -5.22 -7.54 13.97
CA ARG A 28 -4.02 -7.24 13.17
C ARG A 28 -3.86 -8.19 11.99
N LEU A 29 -4.15 -9.47 12.19
CA LEU A 29 -4.09 -10.46 11.10
C LEU A 29 -5.16 -10.17 10.04
N ALA A 30 -6.38 -9.85 10.43
CA ALA A 30 -7.46 -9.52 9.51
C ALA A 30 -7.18 -8.22 8.75
N VAL A 31 -6.66 -7.19 9.43
CA VAL A 31 -6.24 -5.92 8.79
C VAL A 31 -5.13 -6.17 7.76
N TYR A 32 -4.11 -6.91 8.12
CA TYR A 32 -3.03 -7.26 7.20
C TYR A 32 -3.56 -8.02 5.97
N GLN A 33 -4.38 -9.05 6.20
CA GLN A 33 -4.95 -9.85 5.11
C GLN A 33 -5.86 -9.01 4.19
N ALA A 34 -6.61 -8.07 4.74
CA ALA A 34 -7.42 -7.15 3.95
C ALA A 34 -6.55 -6.27 3.02
N VAL A 35 -5.41 -5.78 3.51
CA VAL A 35 -4.45 -5.02 2.68
C VAL A 35 -3.80 -5.89 1.61
N VAL A 36 -3.45 -7.13 1.93
CA VAL A 36 -2.87 -8.09 0.95
C VAL A 36 -3.87 -8.40 -0.17
N ASN A 37 -5.13 -8.60 0.18
CA ASN A 37 -6.18 -8.95 -0.78
C ASN A 37 -6.62 -7.77 -1.67
N ALA A 38 -6.53 -6.56 -1.14
CA ALA A 38 -6.90 -5.33 -1.84
C ALA A 38 -5.85 -4.24 -1.59
N PRO A 39 -4.67 -4.33 -2.22
CA PRO A 39 -3.62 -3.32 -2.08
C PRO A 39 -4.12 -1.96 -2.57
N HIS A 40 -3.60 -0.90 -1.97
CA HIS A 40 -3.99 0.50 -2.21
C HIS A 40 -5.39 0.86 -1.71
N GLY A 41 -6.01 0.03 -0.85
CA GLY A 41 -7.24 0.36 -0.15
C GLY A 41 -7.03 1.50 0.86
N MET A 42 -8.06 2.30 1.05
CA MET A 42 -8.13 3.28 2.14
C MET A 42 -8.45 2.59 3.47
N ALA A 43 -8.20 3.28 4.59
CA ALA A 43 -8.51 2.71 5.90
C ALA A 43 -9.99 2.35 6.08
N ASP A 44 -10.90 3.11 5.48
CA ASP A 44 -12.34 2.81 5.50
C ASP A 44 -12.69 1.54 4.72
N ASP A 45 -12.01 1.28 3.59
CA ASP A 45 -12.18 0.04 2.83
C ASP A 45 -11.71 -1.16 3.64
N VAL A 46 -10.53 -1.04 4.26
CA VAL A 46 -9.98 -2.07 5.16
C VAL A 46 -10.93 -2.32 6.33
N HIS A 47 -11.45 -1.27 6.95
CA HIS A 47 -12.42 -1.40 8.04
C HIS A 47 -13.66 -2.18 7.60
N GLN A 48 -14.20 -1.89 6.41
CA GLN A 48 -15.39 -2.59 5.93
C GLN A 48 -15.13 -4.09 5.73
N VAL A 49 -13.99 -4.47 5.16
CA VAL A 49 -13.59 -5.87 4.97
C VAL A 49 -13.43 -6.57 6.31
N VAL A 50 -12.67 -5.98 7.24
CA VAL A 50 -12.40 -6.56 8.56
C VAL A 50 -13.68 -6.68 9.40
N LYS A 51 -14.57 -5.69 9.31
CA LYS A 51 -15.88 -5.73 9.97
C LYS A 51 -16.74 -6.89 9.45
N ASN A 52 -16.72 -7.15 8.16
CA ASN A 52 -17.47 -8.28 7.58
C ASN A 52 -16.91 -9.64 8.04
N GLU A 53 -15.60 -9.72 8.30
CA GLU A 53 -14.94 -10.94 8.74
C GLU A 53 -15.09 -11.17 10.25
N LEU A 54 -14.85 -10.16 11.07
CA LEU A 54 -14.79 -10.25 12.54
C LEU A 54 -16.08 -9.86 13.25
N GLY A 55 -17.04 -9.25 12.55
CA GLY A 55 -18.30 -8.76 13.10
C GLY A 55 -18.16 -7.37 13.69
N VAL A 56 -17.76 -7.25 14.95
CA VAL A 56 -17.67 -5.93 15.64
C VAL A 56 -16.22 -5.48 15.75
N ILE A 57 -15.89 -4.39 15.06
CA ILE A 57 -14.60 -3.70 15.18
C ILE A 57 -14.83 -2.21 14.94
N SER A 58 -14.20 -1.35 15.75
CA SER A 58 -14.27 0.10 15.56
C SER A 58 -13.32 0.55 14.43
N LYS A 59 -13.66 1.66 13.79
CA LYS A 59 -12.75 2.32 12.84
C LYS A 59 -11.41 2.65 13.50
N GLN A 60 -11.44 3.16 14.72
CA GLN A 60 -10.23 3.50 15.45
C GLN A 60 -9.30 2.30 15.63
N ALA A 61 -9.84 1.12 15.97
CA ALA A 61 -9.04 -0.10 16.12
C ALA A 61 -8.36 -0.50 14.81
N VAL A 62 -9.01 -0.32 13.67
CA VAL A 62 -8.41 -0.57 12.35
C VAL A 62 -7.31 0.45 12.04
N TYR A 63 -7.55 1.74 12.29
CA TYR A 63 -6.54 2.79 12.12
C TYR A 63 -5.32 2.55 13.00
N ASP A 64 -5.52 2.18 14.27
CA ASP A 64 -4.43 1.88 15.19
C ASP A 64 -3.60 0.66 14.72
N ALA A 65 -4.26 -0.37 14.23
CA ALA A 65 -3.58 -1.54 13.67
C ALA A 65 -2.78 -1.20 12.40
N LEU A 66 -3.35 -0.44 11.47
CA LEU A 66 -2.67 0.05 10.27
C LEU A 66 -1.45 0.90 10.63
N ASN A 67 -1.62 1.88 11.51
CA ASN A 67 -0.55 2.77 11.93
C ASN A 67 0.58 2.02 12.64
N ALA A 68 0.26 1.10 13.53
CA ALA A 68 1.26 0.27 14.21
C ALA A 68 2.07 -0.57 13.20
N MET A 69 1.42 -1.19 12.23
CA MET A 69 2.09 -1.99 11.20
C MET A 69 2.93 -1.14 10.23
N VAL A 70 2.49 0.06 9.92
CA VAL A 70 3.29 1.01 9.11
C VAL A 70 4.52 1.48 9.90
N LEU A 71 4.34 1.89 11.16
CA LEU A 71 5.43 2.34 12.02
C LEU A 71 6.53 1.29 12.18
N HIS A 72 6.16 0.02 12.21
CA HIS A 72 7.07 -1.12 12.37
C HIS A 72 7.51 -1.75 11.03
N GLY A 73 7.24 -1.12 9.89
CA GLY A 73 7.70 -1.58 8.58
C GLY A 73 7.07 -2.88 8.09
N ILE A 74 5.87 -3.23 8.57
CA ILE A 74 5.11 -4.43 8.13
C ILE A 74 4.20 -4.08 6.95
N LEU A 75 3.66 -2.87 6.96
CA LEU A 75 2.90 -2.29 5.86
C LEU A 75 3.55 -0.98 5.40
N ARG A 76 3.20 -0.55 4.22
CA ARG A 76 3.57 0.73 3.68
C ARG A 76 2.33 1.61 3.51
N ARG A 77 2.47 2.90 3.83
CA ARG A 77 1.44 3.92 3.61
C ARG A 77 1.87 4.79 2.45
N ILE A 78 0.98 4.93 1.47
CA ILE A 78 1.17 5.78 0.31
C ILE A 78 0.12 6.88 0.37
N GLN A 79 0.53 8.10 0.10
CA GLN A 79 -0.40 9.22 0.02
C GLN A 79 -0.02 10.13 -1.15
N PRO A 80 -0.47 9.81 -2.37
CA PRO A 80 -0.27 10.70 -3.50
C PRO A 80 -0.87 12.08 -3.21
N ALA A 81 -0.22 13.12 -3.69
CA ALA A 81 -0.64 14.50 -3.42
C ALA A 81 -2.12 14.72 -3.79
N GLY A 82 -2.90 15.25 -2.85
CA GLY A 82 -4.33 15.54 -3.03
C GLY A 82 -5.26 14.34 -2.89
N SER A 83 -4.76 13.15 -2.50
CA SER A 83 -5.57 11.96 -2.29
C SER A 83 -5.51 11.44 -0.85
N ALA A 84 -6.43 10.53 -0.51
CA ALA A 84 -6.43 9.86 0.79
C ALA A 84 -5.24 8.89 0.91
N ALA A 85 -4.83 8.62 2.16
CA ALA A 85 -3.82 7.63 2.44
C ALA A 85 -4.28 6.23 2.01
N ARG A 86 -3.37 5.48 1.43
CA ARG A 86 -3.57 4.12 0.97
C ARG A 86 -2.53 3.20 1.59
N TYR A 87 -2.84 1.92 1.67
CA TYR A 87 -2.00 0.95 2.36
C TYR A 87 -1.67 -0.22 1.44
N GLU A 88 -0.44 -0.71 1.56
CA GLU A 88 0.06 -1.85 0.80
C GLU A 88 1.01 -2.70 1.64
N HIS A 89 1.17 -3.96 1.22
CA HIS A 89 2.10 -4.91 1.86
C HIS A 89 3.44 -5.03 1.12
N ARG A 90 3.54 -4.45 -0.07
CA ARG A 90 4.77 -4.45 -0.86
C ARG A 90 5.73 -3.40 -0.29
N LEU A 91 6.84 -3.86 0.26
CA LEU A 91 7.81 -3.02 0.96
C LEU A 91 9.00 -2.63 0.08
N GLU A 92 9.27 -3.38 -0.98
CA GLU A 92 10.34 -3.06 -1.92
C GLU A 92 10.04 -1.75 -2.64
N ASN A 93 11.09 -1.03 -3.00
CA ASN A 93 10.95 0.22 -3.75
C ASN A 93 10.26 -0.02 -5.09
N HIS A 94 9.20 0.69 -5.35
CA HIS A 94 8.46 0.68 -6.60
C HIS A 94 7.75 2.01 -6.81
N HIS A 95 7.14 2.18 -7.97
CA HIS A 95 6.46 3.42 -8.37
C HIS A 95 4.98 3.14 -8.65
N HIS A 96 4.22 4.19 -8.88
CA HIS A 96 2.78 4.09 -9.06
C HIS A 96 2.29 4.85 -10.28
N LEU A 97 1.25 4.29 -10.94
CA LEU A 97 0.39 5.00 -11.86
C LEU A 97 -0.87 5.42 -11.11
N ALA A 98 -1.23 6.69 -11.16
CA ALA A 98 -2.42 7.23 -10.52
C ALA A 98 -3.40 7.81 -11.55
N CYS A 99 -4.65 7.40 -11.48
CA CYS A 99 -5.71 7.97 -12.31
C CYS A 99 -6.28 9.23 -11.67
N ARG A 100 -6.28 10.35 -12.40
CA ARG A 100 -6.84 11.62 -11.92
C ARG A 100 -8.36 11.61 -11.80
N GLN A 101 -9.04 10.67 -12.44
CA GLN A 101 -10.50 10.64 -12.51
C GLN A 101 -11.12 9.68 -11.49
N CYS A 102 -10.63 8.46 -11.36
CA CYS A 102 -11.15 7.46 -10.43
C CYS A 102 -10.23 7.15 -9.25
N GLU A 103 -9.09 7.84 -9.16
CA GLU A 103 -8.10 7.69 -8.09
C GLU A 103 -7.52 6.27 -7.94
N SER A 104 -7.69 5.39 -8.93
CA SER A 104 -7.06 4.07 -8.92
C SER A 104 -5.54 4.21 -8.96
N LEU A 105 -4.87 3.33 -8.20
CA LEU A 105 -3.42 3.19 -8.18
C LEU A 105 -3.01 1.83 -8.73
N ILE A 106 -1.93 1.79 -9.48
CA ILE A 106 -1.33 0.57 -10.01
C ILE A 106 0.17 0.63 -9.75
N ASP A 107 0.70 -0.47 -9.20
CA ASP A 107 2.15 -0.61 -9.04
C ASP A 107 2.83 -0.76 -10.38
N ILE A 108 3.96 -0.09 -10.51
CA ILE A 108 4.91 -0.33 -11.58
C ILE A 108 6.29 -0.55 -10.97
N ASP A 109 7.02 -1.51 -11.54
CA ASP A 109 8.42 -1.69 -11.18
C ASP A 109 9.25 -0.52 -11.71
N CYS A 110 10.43 -0.31 -11.15
CA CYS A 110 11.34 0.68 -11.66
C CYS A 110 11.51 0.51 -13.17
N ALA A 111 11.09 1.50 -13.92
CA ALA A 111 11.28 1.52 -15.35
C ALA A 111 12.77 1.52 -15.65
N ILE A 112 13.18 0.58 -16.50
CA ILE A 112 14.45 0.50 -17.23
C ILE A 112 15.55 1.42 -16.67
N GLY A 113 16.43 0.84 -15.87
CA GLY A 113 17.58 1.56 -15.34
C GLY A 113 17.97 1.07 -13.95
N GLU A 114 19.17 1.40 -13.54
CA GLU A 114 19.63 1.09 -12.20
C GLU A 114 18.89 1.94 -11.16
N ALA A 115 18.45 1.30 -10.08
CA ALA A 115 17.92 2.02 -8.93
C ALA A 115 19.06 2.74 -8.17
N PRO A 116 18.79 3.94 -7.57
CA PRO A 116 17.51 4.63 -7.58
C PRO A 116 17.25 5.31 -8.92
N CYS A 117 16.01 5.25 -9.37
CA CYS A 117 15.59 5.81 -10.66
C CYS A 117 15.83 7.31 -10.77
N LEU A 118 15.98 7.98 -9.63
CA LEU A 118 16.28 9.40 -9.52
C LEU A 118 17.34 9.62 -8.44
N VAL A 119 18.39 10.33 -8.79
CA VAL A 119 19.41 10.80 -7.85
C VAL A 119 19.10 12.26 -7.54
N ALA A 120 19.01 12.60 -6.27
CA ALA A 120 18.87 14.00 -5.85
C ALA A 120 20.16 14.75 -6.18
N GLU A 121 20.05 15.85 -6.91
CA GLU A 121 21.20 16.71 -7.26
C GLU A 121 21.86 17.29 -6.00
N GLN A 122 21.06 17.58 -4.98
CA GLN A 122 21.52 18.06 -3.68
C GLN A 122 20.75 17.31 -2.59
N ASP A 123 21.46 16.70 -1.67
CA ASP A 123 20.87 15.94 -0.56
C ASP A 123 20.61 16.79 0.69
N HIS A 124 21.17 18.00 0.77
CA HIS A 124 21.08 18.88 1.94
C HIS A 124 21.44 18.20 3.28
N GLY A 125 22.32 17.19 3.24
CA GLY A 125 22.70 16.40 4.41
C GLY A 125 21.74 15.29 4.81
N PHE A 126 20.74 14.97 3.97
CA PHE A 126 19.86 13.84 4.17
C PHE A 126 20.53 12.53 3.78
N ILE A 127 20.29 11.48 4.55
CA ILE A 127 20.58 10.11 4.15
C ILE A 127 19.34 9.63 3.39
N ILE A 128 19.42 9.61 2.06
CA ILE A 128 18.31 9.24 1.20
C ILE A 128 18.26 7.72 1.12
N ASP A 129 17.16 7.13 1.52
CA ASP A 129 16.93 5.69 1.51
C ASP A 129 15.94 5.24 0.41
N GLU A 130 15.13 6.15 -0.12
CA GLU A 130 14.10 5.83 -1.11
C GLU A 130 13.79 7.01 -2.02
N ALA A 131 13.45 6.71 -3.27
CA ALA A 131 12.84 7.65 -4.21
C ALA A 131 11.56 7.02 -4.79
N GLU A 132 10.44 7.73 -4.70
CA GLU A 132 9.14 7.31 -5.23
C GLU A 132 8.69 8.23 -6.35
N VAL A 133 8.21 7.66 -7.45
CA VAL A 133 7.64 8.42 -8.58
C VAL A 133 6.18 8.01 -8.74
N THR A 134 5.30 9.00 -8.79
CA THR A 134 3.89 8.80 -9.15
C THR A 134 3.64 9.41 -10.52
N TYR A 135 3.23 8.58 -11.48
CA TYR A 135 2.81 9.02 -12.79
C TYR A 135 1.31 9.25 -12.80
N TRP A 136 0.89 10.43 -13.20
CA TRP A 136 -0.51 10.83 -13.24
C TRP A 136 -1.07 10.78 -14.65
N GLY A 137 -2.24 10.17 -14.80
CA GLY A 137 -2.92 10.07 -16.10
C GLY A 137 -4.39 9.71 -15.96
N ILE A 138 -4.95 9.19 -17.03
CA ILE A 138 -6.34 8.68 -17.08
C ILE A 138 -6.27 7.19 -17.40
N CYS A 139 -6.83 6.35 -16.53
CA CYS A 139 -6.80 4.90 -16.71
C CYS A 139 -7.65 4.47 -17.93
N PRO A 140 -7.39 3.27 -18.49
CA PRO A 140 -8.13 2.78 -19.67
C PRO A 140 -9.65 2.74 -19.48
N ASN A 141 -10.13 2.42 -18.29
CA ASN A 141 -11.57 2.39 -18.01
C ASN A 141 -12.19 3.79 -18.08
N CYS A 142 -11.54 4.79 -17.49
CA CYS A 142 -12.01 6.17 -17.55
C CYS A 142 -11.91 6.77 -18.96
N GLN A 143 -10.89 6.39 -19.74
CA GLN A 143 -10.78 6.78 -21.16
C GLN A 143 -11.96 6.24 -21.99
N LYS A 144 -12.37 4.99 -21.75
CA LYS A 144 -13.54 4.39 -22.43
C LYS A 144 -14.84 5.09 -22.04
N ALA A 145 -15.04 5.37 -20.75
CA ALA A 145 -16.22 6.06 -20.26
C ALA A 145 -16.37 7.46 -20.87
N SER A 146 -15.26 8.18 -21.08
CA SER A 146 -15.26 9.52 -21.68
C SER A 146 -15.56 9.53 -23.18
N LYS A 147 -15.40 8.40 -23.88
CA LYS A 147 -15.69 8.27 -25.33
C LYS A 147 -17.14 7.89 -25.64
N THR A 148 -17.94 7.55 -24.62
CA THR A 148 -19.31 7.10 -24.75
C THR A 148 -20.36 8.22 -24.52
N ASN A 149 -19.91 9.44 -24.29
CA ASN A 149 -20.74 10.67 -24.17
C ASN A 149 -20.63 11.54 -25.40
#